data_c7d02ac0c3b1cca2d9fc128538dbc2fd
#
_entry.id   c7d02ac0c3b1cca2d9fc128538dbc2fd
#
_cell.length_a   1.000
_cell.length_b   1.000
_cell.length_c   1.000
_cell.angle_alpha   90.00
_cell.angle_beta   90.00
_cell.angle_gamma   90.00
#
_symmetry.space_group_name_H-M   'P 1'
#
loop_
_entity.id
_entity.type
_entity.pdbx_description
1 polymer ?
#
loop_
_entity_poly.entity_id
_entity_poly.type
_entity_poly.pdbx_seq_one_letter_code
_entity_poly.pdbx_strand_id
1 'polypeptide(L)'
;MKNSKLAALRAAFPYTVPIFAGFWFLAMAYGIQMSTSGFSFWYPMIMSAVIYGGSLEFVAVSMLLSPFAPVQTFLMTLMIQARHLFYGISMLDKYKNLGPKKYYLIYAMCDETFSVNYTAKIPENVDRGWFYFFVTLLNQLYWVSGATIGGLLGSLIRFDTTGLDFVMTAMFVVTFMEQWMKERRHFSELVGFLAAVCCRLVFGADNFLIPTMVCILACLSFLKKPIESKFGGERL
;
A
#
# COMPACT_ATOMS: atom_id res chain seq x y z
N MET A 1 -25.46 -15.55 -15.88
CA MET A 1 -24.57 -14.38 -15.67
C MET A 1 -24.79 -13.65 -14.33
N LYS A 2 -26.03 -13.40 -13.86
CA LYS A 2 -26.28 -12.75 -12.54
C LYS A 2 -25.75 -13.58 -11.35
N ASN A 3 -25.87 -14.90 -11.37
CA ASN A 3 -25.40 -15.79 -10.29
C ASN A 3 -23.86 -15.83 -10.16
N SER A 4 -23.12 -15.63 -11.26
CA SER A 4 -21.65 -15.65 -11.27
C SER A 4 -21.04 -14.45 -10.50
N LYS A 5 -21.60 -13.24 -10.64
CA LYS A 5 -21.10 -12.04 -9.94
C LYS A 5 -21.39 -12.12 -8.44
N LEU A 6 -22.58 -12.56 -8.05
CA LEU A 6 -22.94 -12.70 -6.65
C LEU A 6 -22.12 -13.78 -5.95
N ALA A 7 -21.85 -14.90 -6.66
CA ALA A 7 -20.96 -15.95 -6.16
C ALA A 7 -19.53 -15.42 -5.94
N ALA A 8 -19.02 -14.62 -6.87
CA ALA A 8 -17.70 -14.00 -6.75
C ALA A 8 -17.63 -12.99 -5.60
N LEU A 9 -18.64 -12.16 -5.41
CA LEU A 9 -18.74 -11.23 -4.27
C LEU A 9 -18.76 -11.99 -2.93
N ARG A 10 -19.61 -13.03 -2.83
CA ARG A 10 -19.69 -13.86 -1.61
C ARG A 10 -18.39 -14.58 -1.32
N ALA A 11 -17.64 -15.00 -2.34
CA ALA A 11 -16.34 -15.62 -2.18
C ALA A 11 -15.25 -14.61 -1.79
N ALA A 12 -15.31 -13.37 -2.30
CA ALA A 12 -14.34 -12.31 -2.00
C ALA A 12 -14.49 -11.75 -0.58
N PHE A 13 -15.73 -11.62 -0.10
CA PHE A 13 -16.05 -10.95 1.16
C PHE A 13 -15.29 -11.52 2.37
N PRO A 14 -15.20 -12.85 2.63
CA PRO A 14 -14.47 -13.39 3.77
C PRO A 14 -12.97 -13.04 3.75
N TYR A 15 -12.36 -12.86 2.58
CA TYR A 15 -10.94 -12.47 2.47
C TYR A 15 -10.70 -11.00 2.81
N THR A 16 -11.71 -10.15 2.63
CA THR A 16 -11.58 -8.70 2.87
C THR A 16 -12.01 -8.27 4.28
N VAL A 17 -12.80 -9.08 5.00
CA VAL A 17 -13.25 -8.77 6.36
C VAL A 17 -12.10 -8.56 7.35
N PRO A 18 -11.06 -9.39 7.39
CA PRO A 18 -9.91 -9.14 8.28
C PRO A 18 -9.19 -7.83 7.95
N ILE A 19 -9.15 -7.46 6.66
CA ILE A 19 -8.50 -6.24 6.20
C ILE A 19 -9.32 -5.02 6.61
N PHE A 20 -10.64 -5.12 6.57
CA PHE A 20 -11.56 -4.02 6.87
C PHE A 20 -11.20 -3.28 8.17
N ALA A 21 -11.02 -4.01 9.26
CA ALA A 21 -10.82 -3.40 10.58
C ALA A 21 -9.56 -2.51 10.60
N GLY A 22 -8.40 -3.04 10.19
CA GLY A 22 -7.14 -2.29 10.18
C GLY A 22 -7.13 -1.18 9.13
N PHE A 23 -7.57 -1.50 7.92
CA PHE A 23 -7.54 -0.59 6.78
C PHE A 23 -8.49 0.60 6.95
N TRP A 24 -9.68 0.35 7.47
CA TRP A 24 -10.67 1.38 7.75
C TRP A 24 -10.23 2.32 8.88
N PHE A 25 -9.63 1.77 9.94
CA PHE A 25 -9.07 2.57 11.03
C PHE A 25 -7.93 3.49 10.57
N LEU A 26 -6.99 2.95 9.75
CA LEU A 26 -5.91 3.75 9.18
C LEU A 26 -6.44 4.86 8.25
N ALA A 27 -7.45 4.53 7.43
CA ALA A 27 -8.09 5.53 6.58
C ALA A 27 -8.78 6.64 7.38
N MET A 28 -9.42 6.30 8.51
CA MET A 28 -9.98 7.31 9.42
C MET A 28 -8.89 8.21 10.00
N ALA A 29 -7.76 7.64 10.44
CA ALA A 29 -6.64 8.42 10.95
C ALA A 29 -6.11 9.40 9.89
N TYR A 30 -5.98 8.97 8.63
CA TYR A 30 -5.66 9.86 7.51
C TYR A 30 -6.68 10.98 7.34
N GLY A 31 -7.98 10.65 7.34
CA GLY A 31 -9.05 11.64 7.21
C GLY A 31 -9.04 12.69 8.34
N ILE A 32 -8.81 12.24 9.59
CA ILE A 32 -8.65 13.14 10.74
C ILE A 32 -7.43 14.04 10.55
N GLN A 33 -6.28 13.48 10.16
CA GLN A 33 -5.07 14.27 9.90
C GLN A 33 -5.28 15.34 8.84
N MET A 34 -5.96 15.03 7.74
CA MET A 34 -6.31 16.01 6.70
C MET A 34 -7.19 17.13 7.26
N SER A 35 -8.23 16.77 8.03
CA SER A 35 -9.15 17.75 8.61
C SER A 35 -8.46 18.66 9.64
N THR A 36 -7.61 18.10 10.50
CA THR A 36 -6.84 18.87 11.50
C THR A 36 -5.77 19.75 10.85
N SER A 37 -5.30 19.38 9.67
CA SER A 37 -4.42 20.21 8.82
C SER A 37 -5.13 21.34 8.08
N GLY A 38 -6.45 21.50 8.30
CA GLY A 38 -7.26 22.61 7.73
C GLY A 38 -7.95 22.27 6.40
N PHE A 39 -7.88 21.02 5.94
CA PHE A 39 -8.56 20.60 4.72
C PHE A 39 -9.99 20.13 4.99
N SER A 40 -10.94 20.50 4.12
CA SER A 40 -12.30 19.98 4.19
C SER A 40 -12.35 18.48 3.90
N PHE A 41 -13.36 17.77 4.43
CA PHE A 41 -13.57 16.32 4.26
C PHE A 41 -13.62 15.86 2.78
N TRP A 42 -13.89 16.77 1.84
CA TRP A 42 -13.84 16.49 0.41
C TRP A 42 -12.44 16.10 -0.08
N TYR A 43 -11.40 16.69 0.51
CA TYR A 43 -10.02 16.38 0.13
C TYR A 43 -9.65 14.92 0.42
N PRO A 44 -9.77 14.41 1.65
CA PRO A 44 -9.44 13.00 1.91
C PRO A 44 -10.37 12.06 1.15
N MET A 45 -11.64 12.39 0.92
CA MET A 45 -12.57 11.59 0.13
C MET A 45 -12.11 11.47 -1.33
N ILE A 46 -11.78 12.57 -1.99
CA ILE A 46 -11.38 12.56 -3.40
C ILE A 46 -9.98 11.94 -3.55
N MET A 47 -9.04 12.29 -2.68
CA MET A 47 -7.68 11.75 -2.74
C MET A 47 -7.69 10.23 -2.53
N SER A 48 -8.42 9.73 -1.55
CA SER A 48 -8.54 8.28 -1.31
C SER A 48 -9.25 7.55 -2.46
N ALA A 49 -10.17 8.19 -3.16
CA ALA A 49 -10.84 7.61 -4.32
C ALA A 49 -9.96 7.60 -5.59
N VAL A 50 -9.15 8.66 -5.80
CA VAL A 50 -8.40 8.89 -7.04
C VAL A 50 -6.94 8.47 -6.93
N ILE A 51 -6.27 8.78 -5.83
CA ILE A 51 -4.85 8.41 -5.62
C ILE A 51 -4.76 6.99 -5.10
N TYR A 52 -5.57 6.65 -4.10
CA TYR A 52 -5.64 5.33 -3.47
C TYR A 52 -4.24 4.76 -3.15
N GLY A 53 -3.40 5.61 -2.56
CA GLY A 53 -1.99 5.34 -2.35
C GLY A 53 -1.60 5.01 -0.90
N GLY A 54 -2.55 4.95 0.03
CA GLY A 54 -2.31 4.66 1.44
C GLY A 54 -1.22 5.55 2.06
N SER A 55 -0.01 5.03 2.20
CA SER A 55 1.12 5.76 2.77
C SER A 55 1.46 7.06 2.02
N LEU A 56 1.26 7.11 0.70
CA LEU A 56 1.45 8.33 -0.07
C LEU A 56 0.46 9.42 0.34
N GLU A 57 -0.77 9.07 0.67
CA GLU A 57 -1.80 10.05 1.06
C GLU A 57 -1.45 10.73 2.38
N PHE A 58 -0.89 10.00 3.36
CA PHE A 58 -0.37 10.59 4.60
C PHE A 58 0.77 11.59 4.32
N VAL A 59 1.71 11.23 3.46
CA VAL A 59 2.82 12.13 3.08
C VAL A 59 2.32 13.31 2.26
N ALA A 60 1.29 13.12 1.44
CA ALA A 60 0.69 14.18 0.63
C ALA A 60 0.11 15.31 1.48
N VAL A 61 -0.30 15.06 2.72
CA VAL A 61 -0.74 16.13 3.63
C VAL A 61 0.37 17.18 3.82
N SER A 62 1.58 16.73 4.15
CA SER A 62 2.72 17.65 4.31
C SER A 62 3.15 18.29 3.00
N MET A 63 3.03 17.58 1.87
CA MET A 63 3.31 18.15 0.54
C MET A 63 2.33 19.26 0.18
N LEU A 64 1.05 19.12 0.51
CA LEU A 64 0.02 20.12 0.24
C LEU A 64 0.20 21.39 1.10
N LEU A 65 0.80 21.24 2.29
CA LEU A 65 1.11 22.37 3.18
C LEU A 65 2.44 23.06 2.85
N SER A 66 3.27 22.43 2.02
CA SER A 66 4.57 22.94 1.61
C SER A 66 4.49 23.79 0.35
N PRO A 67 5.49 24.65 0.05
CA PRO A 67 5.56 25.34 -1.22
C PRO A 67 5.52 24.39 -2.41
N PHE A 68 4.92 24.81 -3.51
CA PHE A 68 4.75 24.01 -4.72
C PHE A 68 6.10 23.55 -5.31
N ALA A 69 6.39 22.25 -5.20
CA ALA A 69 7.63 21.63 -5.65
C ALA A 69 7.34 20.34 -6.46
N PRO A 70 6.90 20.45 -7.72
CA PRO A 70 6.39 19.31 -8.50
C PRO A 70 7.41 18.21 -8.74
N VAL A 71 8.68 18.56 -8.95
CA VAL A 71 9.75 17.58 -9.18
C VAL A 71 10.02 16.77 -7.91
N GLN A 72 10.10 17.44 -6.76
CA GLN A 72 10.28 16.77 -5.46
C GLN A 72 9.08 15.87 -5.14
N THR A 73 7.85 16.36 -5.34
CA THR A 73 6.62 15.59 -5.16
C THR A 73 6.60 14.35 -6.05
N PHE A 74 6.99 14.49 -7.32
CA PHE A 74 7.07 13.35 -8.25
C PHE A 74 8.10 12.31 -7.79
N LEU A 75 9.30 12.73 -7.42
CA LEU A 75 10.34 11.83 -6.93
C LEU A 75 9.92 11.10 -5.65
N MET A 76 9.35 11.83 -4.67
CA MET A 76 8.85 11.21 -3.45
C MET A 76 7.71 10.22 -3.72
N THR A 77 6.77 10.58 -4.60
CA THR A 77 5.68 9.68 -5.00
C THR A 77 6.22 8.41 -5.63
N LEU A 78 7.16 8.54 -6.57
CA LEU A 78 7.79 7.39 -7.24
C LEU A 78 8.49 6.47 -6.23
N MET A 79 9.15 7.06 -5.23
CA MET A 79 9.86 6.31 -4.20
C MET A 79 8.91 5.55 -3.28
N ILE A 80 7.89 6.22 -2.75
CA ILE A 80 6.93 5.62 -1.83
C ILE A 80 6.14 4.49 -2.54
N GLN A 81 5.78 4.71 -3.81
CA GLN A 81 4.96 3.79 -4.61
C GLN A 81 5.76 2.82 -5.47
N ALA A 82 7.10 2.82 -5.39
CA ALA A 82 7.96 1.93 -6.19
C ALA A 82 7.58 0.43 -6.05
N ARG A 83 7.12 0.02 -4.87
CA ARG A 83 6.66 -1.35 -4.60
C ARG A 83 5.51 -1.80 -5.50
N HIS A 84 4.62 -0.89 -5.91
CA HIS A 84 3.49 -1.21 -6.80
C HIS A 84 3.92 -1.66 -8.20
N LEU A 85 5.12 -1.25 -8.67
CA LEU A 85 5.70 -1.76 -9.91
C LEU A 85 5.95 -3.27 -9.82
N PHE A 86 6.48 -3.72 -8.68
CA PHE A 86 6.74 -5.15 -8.45
C PHE A 86 5.46 -5.96 -8.29
N TYR A 87 4.45 -5.39 -7.63
CA TYR A 87 3.13 -6.02 -7.56
C TYR A 87 2.51 -6.18 -8.94
N GLY A 88 2.59 -5.14 -9.78
CA GLY A 88 2.12 -5.17 -11.15
C GLY A 88 2.77 -6.29 -11.95
N ILE A 89 4.10 -6.41 -11.89
CA ILE A 89 4.86 -7.48 -12.57
C ILE A 89 4.43 -8.86 -12.07
N SER A 90 4.31 -9.06 -10.76
CA SER A 90 3.93 -10.34 -10.15
C SER A 90 2.50 -10.77 -10.49
N MET A 91 1.62 -9.83 -10.80
CA MET A 91 0.22 -10.10 -11.14
C MET A 91 -0.06 -10.20 -12.63
N LEU A 92 0.93 -9.98 -13.52
CA LEU A 92 0.75 -9.99 -14.97
C LEU A 92 0.05 -11.25 -15.47
N ASP A 93 0.52 -12.42 -15.04
CA ASP A 93 -0.05 -13.70 -15.47
C ASP A 93 -1.47 -13.93 -14.92
N LYS A 94 -1.73 -13.51 -13.68
CA LYS A 94 -3.05 -13.66 -13.05
C LYS A 94 -4.10 -12.74 -13.65
N TYR A 95 -3.70 -11.55 -14.12
CA TYR A 95 -4.57 -10.56 -14.72
C TYR A 95 -4.65 -10.67 -16.26
N LYS A 96 -3.93 -11.63 -16.83
CA LYS A 96 -4.02 -11.95 -18.26
C LYS A 96 -5.44 -12.40 -18.60
N ASN A 97 -5.96 -11.91 -19.71
CA ASN A 97 -7.29 -12.27 -20.26
C ASN A 97 -8.51 -11.85 -19.41
N LEU A 98 -8.36 -10.92 -18.44
CA LEU A 98 -9.49 -10.41 -17.66
C LEU A 98 -10.30 -9.29 -18.35
N GLY A 99 -9.98 -8.98 -19.62
CA GLY A 99 -10.65 -7.92 -20.38
C GLY A 99 -10.42 -6.53 -19.74
N PRO A 100 -11.40 -5.60 -19.83
CA PRO A 100 -11.22 -4.22 -19.34
C PRO A 100 -11.06 -4.14 -17.80
N LYS A 101 -11.47 -5.16 -17.05
CA LYS A 101 -11.31 -5.18 -15.59
C LYS A 101 -9.84 -5.04 -15.17
N LYS A 102 -8.89 -5.54 -15.97
CA LYS A 102 -7.45 -5.48 -15.67
C LYS A 102 -6.95 -4.06 -15.39
N TYR A 103 -7.48 -3.06 -16.09
CA TYR A 103 -7.05 -1.67 -15.91
C TYR A 103 -7.41 -1.14 -14.52
N TYR A 104 -8.62 -1.46 -14.05
CA TYR A 104 -9.04 -1.14 -12.70
C TYR A 104 -8.22 -1.91 -11.65
N LEU A 105 -7.98 -3.20 -11.87
CA LEU A 105 -7.20 -4.04 -10.96
C LEU A 105 -5.74 -3.59 -10.82
N ILE A 106 -5.16 -3.06 -11.90
CA ILE A 106 -3.80 -2.52 -11.89
C ILE A 106 -3.79 -1.16 -11.17
N TYR A 107 -4.75 -0.29 -11.47
CA TYR A 107 -4.87 1.02 -10.87
C TYR A 107 -5.10 0.94 -9.35
N ALA A 108 -6.06 0.16 -8.91
CA ALA A 108 -6.47 0.07 -7.51
C ALA A 108 -5.78 -1.09 -6.76
N MET A 109 -4.52 -1.36 -7.09
CA MET A 109 -3.71 -2.34 -6.39
C MET A 109 -3.01 -1.70 -5.20
N CYS A 110 -3.29 -2.19 -4.00
CA CYS A 110 -2.57 -1.87 -2.76
C CYS A 110 -1.97 -3.15 -2.16
N ASP A 111 -1.24 -3.02 -1.07
CA ASP A 111 -0.53 -4.13 -0.41
C ASP A 111 -1.50 -5.25 -0.02
N GLU A 112 -2.63 -4.90 0.58
CA GLU A 112 -3.66 -5.83 1.05
C GLU A 112 -4.36 -6.52 -0.12
N THR A 113 -4.69 -5.75 -1.17
CA THR A 113 -5.29 -6.29 -2.39
C THR A 113 -4.34 -7.24 -3.10
N PHE A 114 -3.05 -6.89 -3.19
CA PHE A 114 -2.02 -7.75 -3.74
C PHE A 114 -1.91 -9.06 -2.94
N SER A 115 -1.80 -8.96 -1.60
CA SER A 115 -1.68 -10.12 -0.73
C SER A 115 -2.83 -11.11 -0.93
N VAL A 116 -4.07 -10.63 -0.94
CA VAL A 116 -5.24 -11.49 -1.17
C VAL A 116 -5.25 -12.04 -2.60
N ASN A 117 -5.14 -11.21 -3.62
CA ASN A 117 -5.22 -11.65 -5.01
C ASN A 117 -4.09 -12.61 -5.41
N TYR A 118 -2.93 -12.49 -4.74
CA TYR A 118 -1.80 -13.38 -4.98
C TYR A 118 -1.97 -14.73 -4.29
N THR A 119 -2.51 -14.78 -3.07
CA THR A 119 -2.54 -15.98 -2.23
C THR A 119 -3.87 -16.72 -2.24
N ALA A 120 -4.99 -16.05 -2.58
CA ALA A 120 -6.33 -16.62 -2.48
C ALA A 120 -6.51 -17.88 -3.35
N LYS A 121 -7.08 -18.91 -2.75
CA LYS A 121 -7.52 -20.12 -3.42
C LYS A 121 -8.97 -19.92 -3.88
N ILE A 122 -9.15 -19.54 -5.15
CA ILE A 122 -10.47 -19.26 -5.72
C ILE A 122 -11.14 -20.58 -6.11
N PRO A 123 -12.38 -20.86 -5.64
CA PRO A 123 -13.13 -22.05 -6.03
C PRO A 123 -13.34 -22.11 -7.56
N GLU A 124 -13.34 -23.31 -8.14
CA GLU A 124 -13.47 -23.51 -9.59
C GLU A 124 -14.78 -22.99 -10.19
N ASN A 125 -15.84 -22.96 -9.37
CA ASN A 125 -17.16 -22.45 -9.76
C ASN A 125 -17.29 -20.92 -9.69
N VAL A 126 -16.23 -20.19 -9.33
CA VAL A 126 -16.18 -18.74 -9.18
C VAL A 126 -15.35 -18.11 -10.31
N ASP A 127 -15.91 -17.10 -10.98
CA ASP A 127 -15.17 -16.31 -11.97
C ASP A 127 -14.04 -15.54 -11.32
N ARG A 128 -12.79 -15.84 -11.69
CA ARG A 128 -11.57 -15.22 -11.14
C ARG A 128 -11.54 -13.72 -11.35
N GLY A 129 -11.97 -13.25 -12.51
CA GLY A 129 -11.94 -11.82 -12.83
C GLY A 129 -12.92 -11.01 -11.96
N TRP A 130 -14.09 -11.57 -11.67
CA TRP A 130 -15.04 -10.94 -10.76
C TRP A 130 -14.61 -11.07 -9.30
N PHE A 131 -13.96 -12.17 -8.91
CA PHE A 131 -13.38 -12.31 -7.57
C PHE A 131 -12.35 -11.20 -7.31
N TYR A 132 -11.35 -11.06 -8.18
CA TYR A 132 -10.33 -10.03 -8.05
C TYR A 132 -10.93 -8.62 -8.06
N PHE A 133 -11.93 -8.39 -8.92
CA PHE A 133 -12.64 -7.11 -8.97
C PHE A 133 -13.30 -6.76 -7.64
N PHE A 134 -14.01 -7.71 -7.03
CA PHE A 134 -14.70 -7.45 -5.77
C PHE A 134 -13.76 -7.32 -4.58
N VAL A 135 -12.67 -8.07 -4.52
CA VAL A 135 -11.63 -7.87 -3.50
C VAL A 135 -11.09 -6.44 -3.60
N THR A 136 -10.71 -6.01 -4.78
CA THR A 136 -10.17 -4.66 -5.03
C THR A 136 -11.19 -3.58 -4.69
N LEU A 137 -12.43 -3.74 -5.15
CA LEU A 137 -13.52 -2.77 -4.91
C LEU A 137 -13.86 -2.63 -3.43
N LEU A 138 -13.95 -3.74 -2.70
CA LEU A 138 -14.27 -3.73 -1.27
C LEU A 138 -13.17 -3.00 -0.49
N ASN A 139 -11.90 -3.32 -0.75
CA ASN A 139 -10.78 -2.66 -0.10
C ASN A 139 -10.76 -1.15 -0.40
N GLN A 140 -11.01 -0.74 -1.65
CA GLN A 140 -11.11 0.67 -2.00
C GLN A 140 -12.28 1.37 -1.29
N LEU A 141 -13.45 0.73 -1.22
CA LEU A 141 -14.60 1.27 -0.49
C LEU A 141 -14.31 1.42 1.01
N TYR A 142 -13.61 0.46 1.62
CA TYR A 142 -13.21 0.56 3.01
C TYR A 142 -12.30 1.76 3.25
N TRP A 143 -11.31 1.95 2.39
CA TRP A 143 -10.39 3.07 2.47
C TRP A 143 -11.10 4.42 2.28
N VAL A 144 -11.86 4.59 1.20
CA VAL A 144 -12.58 5.83 0.89
C VAL A 144 -13.60 6.18 1.97
N SER A 145 -14.37 5.19 2.46
CA SER A 145 -15.36 5.43 3.51
C SER A 145 -14.69 5.81 4.84
N GLY A 146 -13.59 5.13 5.20
CA GLY A 146 -12.81 5.46 6.40
C GLY A 146 -12.24 6.88 6.33
N ALA A 147 -11.58 7.24 5.22
CA ALA A 147 -11.01 8.58 5.00
C ALA A 147 -12.09 9.67 5.04
N THR A 148 -13.26 9.43 4.44
CA THR A 148 -14.37 10.36 4.44
C THR A 148 -14.93 10.57 5.85
N ILE A 149 -15.18 9.48 6.57
CA ILE A 149 -15.70 9.55 7.95
C ILE A 149 -14.66 10.20 8.87
N GLY A 150 -13.37 9.86 8.71
CA GLY A 150 -12.29 10.50 9.45
C GLY A 150 -12.22 12.00 9.19
N GLY A 151 -12.36 12.44 7.94
CA GLY A 151 -12.42 13.84 7.57
C GLY A 151 -13.60 14.60 8.18
N LEU A 152 -14.77 13.96 8.25
CA LEU A 152 -15.97 14.51 8.90
C LEU A 152 -15.77 14.59 10.43
N LEU A 153 -15.30 13.50 11.05
CA LEU A 153 -15.08 13.48 12.49
C LEU A 153 -14.02 14.50 12.93
N GLY A 154 -12.93 14.64 12.19
CA GLY A 154 -11.89 15.63 12.47
C GLY A 154 -12.38 17.06 12.40
N SER A 155 -13.42 17.36 11.59
CA SER A 155 -14.04 18.67 11.52
C SER A 155 -15.04 18.95 12.67
N LEU A 156 -15.63 17.90 13.23
CA LEU A 156 -16.66 18.01 14.28
C LEU A 156 -16.07 18.01 15.69
N ILE A 157 -14.98 17.32 15.88
CA ILE A 157 -14.38 17.10 17.20
C ILE A 157 -13.01 17.78 17.20
N ARG A 158 -12.76 18.64 18.19
CA ARG A 158 -11.42 19.16 18.44
C ARG A 158 -10.61 18.08 19.12
N PHE A 159 -9.98 17.22 18.29
CA PHE A 159 -9.04 16.25 18.78
C PHE A 159 -7.71 16.92 19.17
N ASP A 160 -7.15 16.48 20.27
CA ASP A 160 -5.73 16.66 20.48
C ASP A 160 -4.99 15.80 19.44
N THR A 161 -4.34 16.47 18.49
CA THR A 161 -3.63 15.83 17.39
C THR A 161 -2.25 15.34 17.78
N THR A 162 -1.88 15.53 19.06
CA THR A 162 -0.62 15.02 19.62
C THR A 162 -0.55 13.51 19.41
N GLY A 163 0.37 13.07 18.56
CA GLY A 163 0.56 11.66 18.22
C GLY A 163 -0.03 11.19 16.89
N LEU A 164 -0.84 11.99 16.17
CA LEU A 164 -1.27 11.62 14.81
C LEU A 164 -0.08 11.50 13.84
N ASP A 165 0.96 12.30 14.04
CA ASP A 165 2.21 12.20 13.27
C ASP A 165 2.90 10.83 13.48
N PHE A 166 2.66 10.21 14.63
CA PHE A 166 3.19 8.87 14.93
C PHE A 166 2.45 7.75 14.21
N VAL A 167 1.21 7.96 13.76
CA VAL A 167 0.39 6.93 13.08
C VAL A 167 1.12 6.40 11.84
N MET A 168 1.73 7.29 11.06
CA MET A 168 2.48 6.88 9.89
C MET A 168 3.73 6.06 10.25
N THR A 169 4.46 6.48 11.28
CA THR A 169 5.61 5.73 11.79
C THR A 169 5.17 4.36 12.30
N ALA A 170 4.09 4.31 13.09
CA ALA A 170 3.53 3.06 13.59
C ALA A 170 3.11 2.13 12.44
N MET A 171 2.47 2.65 11.39
CA MET A 171 2.08 1.87 10.22
C MET A 171 3.30 1.24 9.53
N PHE A 172 4.38 1.98 9.32
CA PHE A 172 5.60 1.42 8.72
C PHE A 172 6.27 0.39 9.63
N VAL A 173 6.29 0.63 10.93
CA VAL A 173 6.82 -0.35 11.91
C VAL A 173 5.99 -1.64 11.90
N VAL A 174 4.66 -1.54 11.91
CA VAL A 174 3.77 -2.71 11.85
C VAL A 174 3.97 -3.47 10.55
N THR A 175 4.01 -2.79 9.41
CA THR A 175 4.24 -3.41 8.10
C THR A 175 5.60 -4.13 8.05
N PHE A 176 6.64 -3.50 8.60
CA PHE A 176 7.96 -4.14 8.72
C PHE A 176 7.91 -5.38 9.61
N MET A 177 7.25 -5.28 10.77
CA MET A 177 7.10 -6.41 11.70
C MET A 177 6.28 -7.56 11.10
N GLU A 178 5.22 -7.26 10.36
CA GLU A 178 4.43 -8.29 9.66
C GLU A 178 5.29 -9.05 8.64
N GLN A 179 6.10 -8.35 7.86
CA GLN A 179 7.03 -8.98 6.92
C GLN A 179 8.07 -9.81 7.67
N TRP A 180 8.66 -9.25 8.71
CA TRP A 180 9.63 -9.95 9.56
C TRP A 180 9.07 -11.24 10.16
N MET A 181 7.84 -11.23 10.65
CA MET A 181 7.20 -12.42 11.23
C MET A 181 6.77 -13.44 10.18
N LYS A 182 6.48 -13.01 8.96
CA LYS A 182 6.00 -13.86 7.88
C LYS A 182 7.13 -14.62 7.17
N GLU A 183 8.29 -14.02 7.09
CA GLU A 183 9.44 -14.61 6.42
C GLU A 183 10.38 -15.30 7.42
N ARG A 184 10.86 -16.49 7.06
CA ARG A 184 11.85 -17.23 7.87
C ARG A 184 13.28 -16.73 7.65
N ARG A 185 13.52 -15.93 6.63
CA ARG A 185 14.83 -15.44 6.20
C ARG A 185 14.81 -13.93 6.05
N HIS A 186 15.46 -13.26 6.95
CA HIS A 186 15.46 -11.80 7.08
C HIS A 186 16.61 -11.11 6.33
N PHE A 187 17.08 -11.72 5.23
CA PHE A 187 18.25 -11.19 4.51
C PHE A 187 17.92 -9.88 3.78
N SER A 188 16.79 -9.83 3.09
CA SER A 188 16.34 -8.62 2.37
C SER A 188 16.04 -7.46 3.32
N GLU A 189 15.41 -7.75 4.46
CA GLU A 189 15.10 -6.77 5.48
C GLU A 189 16.37 -6.21 6.14
N LEU A 190 17.34 -7.07 6.42
CA LEU A 190 18.63 -6.66 6.95
C LEU A 190 19.42 -5.79 5.96
N VAL A 191 19.43 -6.18 4.67
CA VAL A 191 20.06 -5.35 3.62
C VAL A 191 19.37 -3.99 3.53
N GLY A 192 18.04 -3.95 3.56
CA GLY A 192 17.27 -2.71 3.54
C GLY A 192 17.57 -1.83 4.74
N PHE A 193 17.59 -2.40 5.94
CA PHE A 193 17.88 -1.68 7.17
C PHE A 193 19.33 -1.12 7.19
N LEU A 194 20.32 -1.94 6.88
CA LEU A 194 21.70 -1.52 6.83
C LEU A 194 21.95 -0.44 5.76
N ALA A 195 21.37 -0.61 4.58
CA ALA A 195 21.47 0.41 3.52
C ALA A 195 20.86 1.75 3.97
N ALA A 196 19.69 1.71 4.65
CA ALA A 196 19.05 2.92 5.16
C ALA A 196 19.92 3.62 6.21
N VAL A 197 20.46 2.87 7.17
CA VAL A 197 21.37 3.43 8.20
C VAL A 197 22.62 4.01 7.58
N CYS A 198 23.30 3.27 6.69
CA CYS A 198 24.52 3.74 6.02
C CYS A 198 24.26 5.01 5.19
N CYS A 199 23.22 5.00 4.37
CA CYS A 199 22.89 6.16 3.54
C CYS A 199 22.48 7.38 4.39
N ARG A 200 21.76 7.18 5.51
CA ARG A 200 21.41 8.27 6.43
C ARG A 200 22.65 8.90 7.06
N LEU A 201 23.67 8.10 7.42
CA LEU A 201 24.92 8.60 7.99
C LEU A 201 25.77 9.36 6.95
N VAL A 202 25.74 8.92 5.69
CA VAL A 202 26.56 9.52 4.60
C VAL A 202 25.91 10.77 4.00
N PHE A 203 24.59 10.71 3.71
CA PHE A 203 23.86 11.74 2.97
C PHE A 203 23.00 12.67 3.85
N GLY A 204 22.95 12.40 5.17
CA GLY A 204 22.13 13.17 6.11
C GLY A 204 20.65 12.82 6.07
N ALA A 205 19.88 13.47 6.96
CA ALA A 205 18.46 13.15 7.15
C ALA A 205 17.56 13.52 5.95
N ASP A 206 17.92 14.56 5.21
CA ASP A 206 17.06 15.15 4.17
C ASP A 206 17.21 14.44 2.81
N ASN A 207 18.38 13.84 2.53
CA ASN A 207 18.71 13.32 1.20
C ASN A 207 19.03 11.81 1.15
N PHE A 208 18.88 11.07 2.25
CA PHE A 208 19.28 9.66 2.31
C PHE A 208 18.34 8.71 1.55
N LEU A 209 17.09 9.08 1.34
CA LEU A 209 16.05 8.21 0.81
C LEU A 209 16.39 7.69 -0.60
N ILE A 210 16.72 8.59 -1.55
CA ILE A 210 17.02 8.21 -2.94
C ILE A 210 18.27 7.32 -3.00
N PRO A 211 19.41 7.68 -2.39
CA PRO A 211 20.58 6.80 -2.33
C PRO A 211 20.29 5.44 -1.71
N THR A 212 19.45 5.40 -0.64
CA THR A 212 19.07 4.14 0.00
C THR A 212 18.35 3.21 -0.97
N MET A 213 17.35 3.72 -1.71
CA MET A 213 16.61 2.90 -2.68
C MET A 213 17.50 2.38 -3.80
N VAL A 214 18.37 3.22 -4.35
CA VAL A 214 19.34 2.81 -5.38
C VAL A 214 20.29 1.74 -4.81
N CYS A 215 20.78 1.92 -3.60
CA CYS A 215 21.64 0.97 -2.91
C CYS A 215 20.95 -0.38 -2.68
N ILE A 216 19.71 -0.37 -2.18
CA ILE A 216 18.91 -1.59 -1.97
C ILE A 216 18.69 -2.33 -3.29
N LEU A 217 18.26 -1.63 -4.34
CA LEU A 217 18.03 -2.22 -5.67
C LEU A 217 19.32 -2.82 -6.24
N ALA A 218 20.44 -2.10 -6.14
CA ALA A 218 21.73 -2.60 -6.58
C ALA A 218 22.15 -3.84 -5.79
N CYS A 219 22.16 -3.76 -4.46
CA CYS A 219 22.54 -4.88 -3.59
C CYS A 219 21.70 -6.13 -3.85
N LEU A 220 20.37 -6.00 -3.88
CA LEU A 220 19.48 -7.15 -4.11
C LEU A 220 19.62 -7.71 -5.54
N SER A 221 19.83 -6.85 -6.55
CA SER A 221 20.03 -7.30 -7.93
C SER A 221 21.33 -8.06 -8.09
N PHE A 222 22.45 -7.59 -7.49
CA PHE A 222 23.74 -8.30 -7.52
C PHE A 222 23.71 -9.59 -6.69
N LEU A 223 23.00 -9.60 -5.58
CA LEU A 223 22.91 -10.75 -4.69
C LEU A 223 21.85 -11.77 -5.12
N LYS A 224 21.00 -11.45 -6.12
CA LYS A 224 19.96 -12.35 -6.62
C LYS A 224 20.52 -13.70 -7.05
N LYS A 225 21.56 -13.74 -7.89
CA LYS A 225 22.19 -14.97 -8.37
C LYS A 225 22.76 -15.85 -7.24
N PRO A 226 23.59 -15.32 -6.31
CA PRO A 226 24.08 -16.11 -5.19
C PRO A 226 22.99 -16.53 -4.19
N ILE A 227 21.91 -15.75 -4.04
CA ILE A 227 20.77 -16.11 -3.21
C ILE A 227 19.98 -17.25 -3.86
N GLU A 228 19.66 -17.18 -5.15
CA GLU A 228 19.00 -18.24 -5.89
C GLU A 228 19.83 -19.52 -5.96
N SER A 229 21.15 -19.43 -6.14
CA SER A 229 22.03 -20.61 -6.20
C SER A 229 22.22 -21.31 -4.85
N LYS A 230 22.26 -20.56 -3.75
CA LYS A 230 22.39 -21.10 -2.39
C LYS A 230 21.07 -21.58 -1.78
N PHE A 231 19.95 -21.05 -2.26
CA PHE A 231 18.65 -21.19 -1.62
C PHE A 231 17.50 -21.59 -2.58
N GLY A 232 17.79 -21.77 -3.86
CA GLY A 232 16.81 -22.07 -4.93
C GLY A 232 16.26 -23.51 -4.95
N GLY A 233 16.51 -24.29 -3.92
CA GLY A 233 15.97 -25.66 -3.77
C GLY A 233 14.63 -25.75 -3.03
N GLU A 234 14.21 -24.72 -2.34
CA GLU A 234 12.89 -24.63 -1.70
C GLU A 234 12.10 -23.49 -2.33
N ARG A 235 11.04 -23.85 -3.05
CA ARG A 235 10.13 -22.89 -3.72
C ARG A 235 9.62 -21.86 -2.72
N LEU A 236 9.78 -20.61 -3.09
CA LEU A 236 9.07 -19.46 -2.55
C LEU A 236 7.56 -19.64 -2.54
#